data_ac7e9dffd71aac567910f956e4059cac
#
_entry.id   ac7e9dffd71aac567910f956e4059cac
#
_cell.length_a   1.000
_cell.length_b   1.000
_cell.length_c   1.000
_cell.angle_alpha   90.00
_cell.angle_beta   90.00
_cell.angle_gamma   90.00
#
_symmetry.space_group_name_H-M   'P 1'
#
loop_
_entity.id
_entity.type
_entity.pdbx_description
1 polymer ?
#
loop_
_entity_poly.entity_id
_entity_poly.type
_entity_poly.pdbx_seq_one_letter_code
_entity_poly.pdbx_strand_id
1 'polypeptide(L)'
;MHQLRSRFRRSNRLSGGDSRIAHAQPAHCDREAAGDEAVAAPPTPNNPGQVFTDGVEILHDCISAHVDICFVHGLTGNRNGTWTAAGQTEPWPKLLLPSQLTKARILTYGYDAYIVRKSVVSANGLSDHAKNLLNDLMTNRAGADALSRPLIFVAHSLGGLVCKEAILLSRNNPEPHLQGIFDHTKGIVFMGTPHRGSWMADWGNIPASALGVIKSSNQSLLTVLQTNDAYLQSVQDRFWSMVRESQRAGRGVDVTCFFEELPILGFGKVVSKDSATLEGYNAISVHANHSDMVKFSSADDNGFKRLLGELKRWDSQIGCSDATQQGRLSEDTRTEESASSRFSNHGIGDQFNAPGGTQNITKGSGTQLPGATFHGFTKFG
;
A
#
# COMPACT_ATOMS: atom_id res chain seq x y z
N MET A 1 46.00 -37.78 -28.71
CA MET A 1 47.50 -37.83 -28.65
C MET A 1 47.95 -37.00 -27.47
N HIS A 2 48.69 -37.70 -26.58
CA HIS A 2 49.53 -37.27 -25.45
C HIS A 2 48.83 -36.46 -24.31
N GLN A 3 48.49 -37.06 -23.21
CA GLN A 3 49.14 -37.78 -22.10
C GLN A 3 50.38 -37.07 -21.52
N LEU A 4 50.31 -36.84 -20.20
CA LEU A 4 51.25 -37.24 -19.12
C LEU A 4 50.94 -36.36 -17.90
N ARG A 5 50.36 -36.90 -16.79
CA ARG A 5 50.88 -37.71 -15.65
C ARG A 5 52.08 -36.99 -14.99
N SER A 6 52.12 -36.74 -13.75
CA SER A 6 52.05 -37.35 -12.41
C SER A 6 53.07 -36.61 -11.55
N ARG A 7 53.03 -36.50 -10.23
CA ARG A 7 53.20 -37.47 -9.17
C ARG A 7 53.13 -36.84 -7.79
N PHE A 8 52.48 -37.54 -6.91
CA PHE A 8 52.61 -37.67 -5.49
C PHE A 8 54.01 -37.45 -4.89
N ARG A 9 54.09 -36.96 -3.61
CA ARG A 9 54.79 -37.64 -2.50
C ARG A 9 54.33 -37.15 -1.12
N ARG A 10 53.87 -38.09 -0.33
CA ARG A 10 53.78 -38.13 1.16
C ARG A 10 55.19 -38.28 1.75
N SER A 11 55.39 -37.78 2.97
CA SER A 11 56.22 -38.46 3.97
C SER A 11 55.81 -38.05 5.39
N ASN A 12 55.51 -39.10 6.18
CA ASN A 12 55.35 -39.15 7.65
C ASN A 12 56.67 -39.23 8.37
N ARG A 13 56.68 -38.80 9.66
CA ARG A 13 57.10 -39.53 10.88
C ARG A 13 57.45 -38.56 11.97
N LEU A 14 56.81 -38.59 13.15
CA LEU A 14 56.83 -39.42 14.34
C LEU A 14 58.04 -39.21 15.25
N SER A 15 57.69 -39.07 16.52
CA SER A 15 58.31 -39.39 17.83
C SER A 15 58.83 -38.17 18.59
N GLY A 16 58.64 -37.95 19.88
CA GLY A 16 58.22 -38.75 20.99
C GLY A 16 59.08 -38.33 22.21
N GLY A 17 58.53 -38.31 23.42
CA GLY A 17 59.29 -38.36 24.69
C GLY A 17 59.32 -37.02 25.47
N ASP A 18 58.66 -36.94 26.50
CA ASP A 18 58.73 -37.34 27.90
C ASP A 18 59.12 -36.25 28.89
N SER A 19 58.24 -36.00 29.84
CA SER A 19 58.40 -35.71 31.28
C SER A 19 59.48 -34.83 31.80
N ARG A 20 59.18 -33.80 32.59
CA ARG A 20 59.37 -33.79 34.04
C ARG A 20 58.85 -32.54 34.75
N ILE A 21 58.23 -32.78 35.88
CA ILE A 21 57.70 -31.91 36.92
C ILE A 21 58.86 -31.22 37.66
N ALA A 22 58.69 -29.93 37.99
CA ALA A 22 59.32 -29.34 39.17
C ALA A 22 58.57 -28.10 39.66
N HIS A 23 58.26 -28.14 40.95
CA HIS A 23 57.68 -27.04 41.75
C HIS A 23 58.72 -25.94 42.00
N ALA A 24 58.31 -24.66 42.12
CA ALA A 24 58.64 -23.73 43.17
C ALA A 24 57.94 -22.38 43.04
N GLN A 25 57.38 -21.91 44.13
CA GLN A 25 56.89 -20.56 44.43
C GLN A 25 58.01 -19.68 45.00
N PRO A 26 57.67 -18.40 45.41
CA PRO A 26 57.33 -17.20 44.68
C PRO A 26 58.32 -16.04 44.92
N ALA A 27 58.26 -14.97 44.14
CA ALA A 27 58.91 -13.71 44.54
C ALA A 27 58.20 -12.49 43.96
N HIS A 28 58.09 -11.53 44.77
CA HIS A 28 57.48 -10.20 44.86
C HIS A 28 57.57 -9.26 43.62
N CYS A 29 56.54 -8.47 43.54
CA CYS A 29 56.41 -7.05 43.15
C CYS A 29 57.38 -6.44 42.16
N ASP A 30 56.75 -5.89 41.05
CA ASP A 30 56.84 -4.45 40.83
C ASP A 30 55.69 -4.01 39.89
N ARG A 31 55.05 -2.88 40.23
CA ARG A 31 53.99 -2.21 39.49
C ARG A 31 54.64 -1.44 38.34
N GLU A 32 54.22 -1.73 37.14
CA GLU A 32 54.24 -0.74 36.05
C GLU A 32 52.83 -0.66 35.41
N ALA A 33 52.38 0.59 35.25
CA ALA A 33 51.07 0.96 34.73
C ALA A 33 51.01 0.66 33.23
N ALA A 34 50.16 -0.29 32.84
CA ALA A 34 49.74 -0.46 31.46
C ALA A 34 48.32 0.10 31.32
N GLY A 35 48.18 0.98 30.35
CA GLY A 35 46.97 1.73 30.11
C GLY A 35 45.73 0.87 29.90
N ASP A 36 44.64 1.30 30.49
CA ASP A 36 43.27 0.82 30.25
C ASP A 36 42.93 1.05 28.78
N GLU A 37 43.04 0.07 27.95
CA GLU A 37 42.25 -0.05 26.75
C GLU A 37 40.80 -0.34 27.19
N ALA A 38 40.02 0.70 27.27
CA ALA A 38 38.58 0.61 27.48
C ALA A 38 37.98 -0.24 26.35
N VAL A 39 37.66 -1.48 26.65
CA VAL A 39 36.79 -2.31 25.86
C VAL A 39 35.46 -1.54 25.72
N ALA A 40 35.23 -0.99 24.54
CA ALA A 40 33.99 -0.29 24.22
C ALA A 40 32.82 -1.24 24.47
N ALA A 41 31.99 -0.87 25.43
CA ALA A 41 30.71 -1.54 25.69
C ALA A 41 29.90 -1.65 24.40
N PRO A 42 29.20 -2.75 24.16
CA PRO A 42 28.32 -2.88 23.00
C PRO A 42 27.33 -1.72 23.01
N PRO A 43 27.00 -1.12 21.84
CA PRO A 43 26.10 0.02 21.77
C PRO A 43 24.76 -0.37 22.41
N THR A 44 24.40 0.37 23.45
CA THR A 44 23.08 0.26 24.08
C THR A 44 22.01 0.45 23.02
N PRO A 45 20.97 -0.40 22.99
CA PRO A 45 19.89 -0.24 22.05
C PRO A 45 19.11 1.02 22.42
N ASN A 46 19.01 1.90 21.45
CA ASN A 46 18.03 2.98 21.28
C ASN A 46 17.60 3.75 22.52
N ASN A 47 17.77 5.06 22.41
CA ASN A 47 17.17 6.09 23.25
C ASN A 47 15.68 5.72 23.60
N PRO A 48 15.33 5.50 24.89
CA PRO A 48 13.98 5.06 25.28
C PRO A 48 12.95 6.22 25.28
N GLY A 49 12.91 7.02 24.20
CA GLY A 49 12.04 8.19 24.11
C GLY A 49 11.49 8.49 22.71
N GLN A 50 11.93 7.80 21.69
CA GLN A 50 11.38 8.02 20.36
C GLN A 50 10.21 7.06 20.14
N VAL A 51 9.00 7.52 20.47
CA VAL A 51 7.75 6.82 20.13
C VAL A 51 7.68 6.77 18.61
N PHE A 52 7.80 5.58 18.04
CA PHE A 52 7.57 5.36 16.62
C PHE A 52 6.08 5.57 16.34
N THR A 53 5.76 6.45 15.41
CA THR A 53 4.37 6.73 15.05
C THR A 53 3.96 5.81 13.91
N ASP A 54 3.31 4.70 14.25
CA ASP A 54 2.68 3.77 13.33
C ASP A 54 1.17 4.03 13.16
N GLY A 55 0.54 3.27 12.26
CA GLY A 55 -0.88 3.33 12.00
C GLY A 55 -1.34 4.55 11.22
N VAL A 56 -2.66 4.70 11.11
CA VAL A 56 -3.31 5.78 10.36
C VAL A 56 -3.37 7.06 11.19
N GLU A 57 -2.97 8.17 10.57
CA GLU A 57 -3.18 9.53 11.07
C GLU A 57 -4.08 10.31 10.12
N ILE A 58 -5.04 11.03 10.66
CA ILE A 58 -5.92 11.92 9.88
C ILE A 58 -5.24 13.29 9.79
N LEU A 59 -4.79 13.67 8.61
CA LEU A 59 -4.19 14.98 8.34
C LEU A 59 -5.25 16.07 8.12
N HIS A 60 -6.37 15.68 7.50
CA HIS A 60 -7.53 16.55 7.27
C HIS A 60 -8.80 15.72 7.18
N ASP A 61 -9.87 16.21 7.79
CA ASP A 61 -11.20 15.64 7.70
C ASP A 61 -12.24 16.70 7.37
N CYS A 62 -13.35 16.28 6.73
CA CYS A 62 -14.49 17.14 6.47
C CYS A 62 -15.80 16.34 6.55
N ILE A 63 -16.87 16.99 7.02
CA ILE A 63 -18.17 16.35 7.29
C ILE A 63 -18.78 15.67 6.05
N SER A 64 -18.50 16.18 4.86
CA SER A 64 -19.03 15.67 3.58
C SER A 64 -17.98 14.98 2.73
N ALA A 65 -16.98 14.34 3.36
CA ALA A 65 -15.94 13.63 2.61
C ALA A 65 -16.54 12.50 1.79
N HIS A 66 -16.32 12.52 0.48
CA HIS A 66 -16.76 11.48 -0.46
C HIS A 66 -15.60 10.58 -0.93
N VAL A 67 -14.37 10.92 -0.61
CA VAL A 67 -13.17 10.15 -0.93
C VAL A 67 -12.16 10.20 0.21
N ASP A 68 -11.48 9.08 0.46
CA ASP A 68 -10.31 9.01 1.31
C ASP A 68 -9.04 9.00 0.45
N ILE A 69 -8.05 9.83 0.77
CA ILE A 69 -6.74 9.82 0.12
C ILE A 69 -5.70 9.44 1.17
N CYS A 70 -5.09 8.26 1.01
CA CYS A 70 -4.13 7.71 1.97
C CYS A 70 -2.71 7.77 1.43
N PHE A 71 -1.83 8.46 2.16
CA PHE A 71 -0.42 8.61 1.85
C PHE A 71 0.41 7.54 2.57
N VAL A 72 1.22 6.77 1.83
CA VAL A 72 2.02 5.66 2.36
C VAL A 72 3.49 5.86 2.02
N HIS A 73 4.34 6.01 3.05
CA HIS A 73 5.76 6.31 2.89
C HIS A 73 6.61 5.11 2.46
N GLY A 74 7.86 5.37 2.08
CA GLY A 74 8.85 4.36 1.69
C GLY A 74 9.73 3.87 2.84
N LEU A 75 10.74 3.07 2.49
CA LEU A 75 11.64 2.32 3.40
C LEU A 75 12.34 3.19 4.46
N THR A 76 12.67 4.42 4.15
CA THR A 76 13.46 5.31 5.02
C THR A 76 12.65 6.46 5.59
N GLY A 77 11.36 6.49 5.25
CA GLY A 77 10.45 7.55 5.64
C GLY A 77 9.73 7.29 6.95
N ASN A 78 8.90 8.25 7.30
CA ASN A 78 7.85 8.12 8.30
C ASN A 78 6.60 8.84 7.77
N ARG A 79 5.47 8.64 8.43
CA ARG A 79 4.17 9.11 7.93
C ARG A 79 4.06 10.62 7.71
N ASN A 80 4.86 11.43 8.40
CA ASN A 80 4.83 12.90 8.26
C ASN A 80 6.06 13.43 7.53
N GLY A 81 7.28 13.05 7.96
CA GLY A 81 8.52 13.60 7.40
C GLY A 81 8.75 13.29 5.92
N THR A 82 8.20 12.19 5.42
CA THR A 82 8.26 11.87 3.98
C THR A 82 7.60 12.96 3.14
N TRP A 83 6.50 13.51 3.64
CA TRP A 83 5.66 14.49 2.95
C TRP A 83 5.92 15.94 3.41
N THR A 84 6.92 16.16 4.26
CA THR A 84 7.26 17.50 4.75
C THR A 84 8.42 18.06 3.94
N ALA A 85 8.20 19.18 3.27
CA ALA A 85 9.22 19.88 2.51
C ALA A 85 10.23 20.58 3.43
N ALA A 86 11.42 20.85 2.92
CA ALA A 86 12.44 21.57 3.67
C ALA A 86 11.93 22.94 4.15
N GLY A 87 12.15 23.23 5.42
CA GLY A 87 11.68 24.47 6.05
C GLY A 87 10.20 24.49 6.45
N GLN A 88 9.44 23.42 6.19
CA GLN A 88 8.06 23.28 6.66
C GLN A 88 8.02 22.43 7.95
N THR A 89 7.01 22.68 8.77
CA THR A 89 6.77 21.94 10.02
C THR A 89 5.70 20.88 9.89
N GLU A 90 4.85 20.99 8.86
CA GLU A 90 3.72 20.11 8.61
C GLU A 90 3.84 19.46 7.23
N PRO A 91 3.28 18.28 7.04
CA PRO A 91 3.25 17.61 5.74
C PRO A 91 2.38 18.39 4.74
N TRP A 92 2.89 18.57 3.52
CA TRP A 92 2.20 19.32 2.47
C TRP A 92 0.78 18.75 2.14
N PRO A 93 0.46 17.45 2.26
CA PRO A 93 -0.91 17.00 2.06
C PRO A 93 -1.90 17.68 3.00
N LYS A 94 -1.48 17.96 4.24
CA LYS A 94 -2.29 18.71 5.21
C LYS A 94 -2.42 20.19 4.83
N LEU A 95 -1.37 20.78 4.27
CA LEU A 95 -1.33 22.22 3.99
C LEU A 95 -1.95 22.60 2.64
N LEU A 96 -1.72 21.79 1.60
CA LEU A 96 -2.03 22.16 0.22
C LEU A 96 -3.29 21.52 -0.34
N LEU A 97 -3.62 20.30 0.07
CA LEU A 97 -4.75 19.56 -0.54
C LEU A 97 -6.13 20.03 -0.08
N PRO A 98 -6.39 20.40 1.18
CA PRO A 98 -7.75 20.72 1.64
C PRO A 98 -8.43 21.83 0.86
N SER A 99 -7.68 22.85 0.44
CA SER A 99 -8.19 23.95 -0.38
C SER A 99 -8.48 23.56 -1.83
N GLN A 100 -7.91 22.46 -2.30
CA GLN A 100 -7.98 21.98 -3.68
C GLN A 100 -8.97 20.82 -3.86
N LEU A 101 -9.17 20.02 -2.83
CA LEU A 101 -10.02 18.82 -2.77
C LEU A 101 -10.89 18.91 -1.51
N THR A 102 -11.86 19.82 -1.54
CA THR A 102 -12.65 20.24 -0.36
C THR A 102 -13.54 19.15 0.22
N LYS A 103 -13.75 18.05 -0.50
CA LYS A 103 -14.53 16.89 -0.08
C LYS A 103 -13.70 15.63 0.10
N ALA A 104 -12.38 15.78 0.24
CA ALA A 104 -11.49 14.66 0.49
C ALA A 104 -11.09 14.61 1.97
N ARG A 105 -11.13 13.43 2.56
CA ARG A 105 -10.45 13.14 3.82
C ARG A 105 -9.03 12.70 3.50
N ILE A 106 -8.04 13.29 4.16
CA ILE A 106 -6.62 13.07 3.88
C ILE A 106 -6.00 12.33 5.05
N LEU A 107 -5.44 11.17 4.76
CA LEU A 107 -4.85 10.24 5.70
C LEU A 107 -3.38 10.04 5.38
N THR A 108 -2.57 9.76 6.40
CA THR A 108 -1.23 9.22 6.21
C THR A 108 -1.08 7.96 7.03
N TYR A 109 -0.29 7.01 6.52
CA TYR A 109 -0.03 5.74 7.17
C TYR A 109 1.43 5.58 7.52
N GLY A 110 1.71 5.25 8.78
CA GLY A 110 3.04 4.95 9.30
C GLY A 110 3.24 3.48 9.57
N TYR A 111 4.41 2.97 9.23
CA TYR A 111 4.87 1.63 9.59
C TYR A 111 6.37 1.66 9.88
N ASP A 112 6.85 0.76 10.76
CA ASP A 112 8.27 0.70 11.07
C ASP A 112 9.07 0.11 9.90
N ALA A 113 9.42 0.98 8.98
CA ALA A 113 10.28 0.63 7.87
C ALA A 113 11.70 0.18 8.30
N TYR A 114 12.10 0.42 9.57
CA TYR A 114 13.34 -0.11 10.16
C TYR A 114 13.26 -1.59 10.49
N ILE A 115 12.09 -2.08 10.90
CA ILE A 115 11.88 -3.52 11.14
C ILE A 115 11.93 -4.26 9.82
N VAL A 116 11.43 -3.69 8.72
CA VAL A 116 11.68 -4.22 7.38
C VAL A 116 13.19 -4.41 7.15
N ARG A 117 14.05 -3.54 7.69
CA ARG A 117 15.52 -3.68 7.60
C ARG A 117 16.08 -4.91 8.31
N LYS A 118 15.52 -5.31 9.45
CA LYS A 118 16.02 -6.43 10.27
C LYS A 118 15.32 -7.75 10.00
N SER A 119 14.05 -7.71 9.64
CA SER A 119 13.20 -8.88 9.43
C SER A 119 12.97 -9.25 7.97
N VAL A 120 13.45 -8.46 7.01
CA VAL A 120 13.40 -8.76 5.56
C VAL A 120 14.33 -9.92 5.17
N VAL A 121 14.99 -10.53 6.13
CA VAL A 121 15.45 -11.92 5.96
C VAL A 121 14.26 -12.85 5.67
N SER A 122 13.02 -12.39 5.85
CA SER A 122 11.83 -13.13 5.44
C SER A 122 10.85 -12.27 4.65
N ALA A 123 10.22 -12.88 3.63
CA ALA A 123 9.07 -12.35 2.91
C ALA A 123 7.92 -11.87 3.85
N ASN A 124 7.98 -12.25 5.11
CA ASN A 124 6.98 -11.94 6.14
C ASN A 124 6.91 -10.44 6.48
N GLY A 125 8.04 -9.69 6.44
CA GLY A 125 8.03 -8.28 6.81
C GLY A 125 7.13 -7.40 5.93
N LEU A 126 7.19 -7.54 4.60
CA LEU A 126 6.31 -6.77 3.70
C LEU A 126 4.85 -7.17 3.86
N SER A 127 4.58 -8.49 3.95
CA SER A 127 3.23 -9.01 4.14
C SER A 127 2.63 -8.56 5.47
N ASP A 128 3.42 -8.52 6.55
CA ASP A 128 2.93 -8.08 7.86
C ASP A 128 2.60 -6.58 7.86
N HIS A 129 3.42 -5.73 7.25
CA HIS A 129 3.09 -4.31 7.07
C HIS A 129 1.86 -4.10 6.20
N ALA A 130 1.68 -4.92 5.17
CA ALA A 130 0.49 -4.88 4.33
C ALA A 130 -0.77 -5.32 5.08
N LYS A 131 -0.69 -6.34 5.95
CA LYS A 131 -1.78 -6.76 6.84
C LYS A 131 -2.13 -5.67 7.85
N ASN A 132 -1.12 -5.03 8.44
CA ASN A 132 -1.34 -3.93 9.37
C ASN A 132 -2.00 -2.75 8.68
N LEU A 133 -1.50 -2.33 7.49
CA LEU A 133 -2.14 -1.29 6.68
C LEU A 133 -3.62 -1.60 6.41
N LEU A 134 -3.93 -2.84 6.01
CA LEU A 134 -5.30 -3.29 5.76
C LEU A 134 -6.17 -3.16 7.00
N ASN A 135 -5.74 -3.70 8.14
CA ASN A 135 -6.52 -3.69 9.38
C ASN A 135 -6.69 -2.27 9.95
N ASP A 136 -5.62 -1.46 9.95
CA ASP A 136 -5.64 -0.11 10.49
C ASP A 136 -6.54 0.82 9.67
N LEU A 137 -6.48 0.71 8.34
CA LEU A 137 -7.37 1.46 7.46
C LEU A 137 -8.83 1.05 7.64
N MET A 138 -9.12 -0.24 7.71
CA MET A 138 -10.49 -0.72 7.91
C MET A 138 -11.03 -0.28 9.26
N THR A 139 -10.24 -0.35 10.33
CA THR A 139 -10.60 0.14 11.67
C THR A 139 -10.88 1.65 11.66
N ASN A 140 -9.99 2.44 11.04
CA ASN A 140 -10.16 3.88 10.93
C ASN A 140 -11.40 4.26 10.12
N ARG A 141 -11.65 3.57 9.01
CA ARG A 141 -12.79 3.82 8.11
C ARG A 141 -14.13 3.40 8.75
N ALA A 142 -14.14 2.32 9.53
CA ALA A 142 -15.32 1.91 10.29
C ALA A 142 -15.70 2.97 11.33
N GLY A 143 -14.72 3.50 12.08
CA GLY A 143 -14.96 4.57 13.07
C GLY A 143 -15.44 5.90 12.47
N ALA A 144 -15.23 6.12 11.16
CA ALA A 144 -15.63 7.33 10.45
C ALA A 144 -16.85 7.12 9.52
N ASP A 145 -17.55 6.00 9.63
CA ASP A 145 -18.65 5.61 8.72
C ASP A 145 -18.25 5.71 7.23
N ALA A 146 -17.03 5.25 6.92
CA ALA A 146 -16.41 5.40 5.61
C ALA A 146 -16.07 4.06 4.95
N LEU A 147 -16.69 2.95 5.38
CA LEU A 147 -16.38 1.62 4.86
C LEU A 147 -16.58 1.50 3.36
N SER A 148 -17.62 2.13 2.82
CA SER A 148 -17.93 2.15 1.38
C SER A 148 -17.36 3.36 0.64
N ARG A 149 -16.69 4.30 1.34
CA ARG A 149 -16.14 5.50 0.70
C ARG A 149 -15.01 5.12 -0.27
N PRO A 150 -14.98 5.68 -1.48
CA PRO A 150 -13.87 5.54 -2.41
C PRO A 150 -12.52 5.84 -1.77
N LEU A 151 -11.48 5.09 -2.15
CA LEU A 151 -10.13 5.19 -1.61
C LEU A 151 -9.12 5.41 -2.73
N ILE A 152 -8.23 6.37 -2.55
CA ILE A 152 -7.08 6.64 -3.40
C ILE A 152 -5.81 6.48 -2.57
N PHE A 153 -4.84 5.73 -3.07
CA PHE A 153 -3.51 5.65 -2.47
C PHE A 153 -2.52 6.58 -3.18
N VAL A 154 -1.68 7.24 -2.39
CA VAL A 154 -0.48 7.93 -2.87
C VAL A 154 0.71 7.31 -2.16
N ALA A 155 1.47 6.50 -2.86
CA ALA A 155 2.50 5.65 -2.28
C ALA A 155 3.89 5.97 -2.80
N HIS A 156 4.83 6.19 -1.89
CA HIS A 156 6.22 6.45 -2.23
C HIS A 156 7.08 5.21 -2.12
N SER A 157 7.90 4.94 -3.15
CA SER A 157 8.98 3.95 -3.07
C SER A 157 8.46 2.56 -2.65
N LEU A 158 9.02 1.95 -1.60
CA LEU A 158 8.59 0.66 -1.05
C LEU A 158 7.13 0.67 -0.56
N GLY A 159 6.60 1.83 -0.15
CA GLY A 159 5.19 1.97 0.24
C GLY A 159 4.23 1.55 -0.86
N GLY A 160 4.63 1.66 -2.14
CA GLY A 160 3.86 1.15 -3.26
C GLY A 160 3.75 -0.37 -3.28
N LEU A 161 4.76 -1.09 -2.82
CA LEU A 161 4.71 -2.56 -2.68
C LEU A 161 3.84 -2.97 -1.49
N VAL A 162 3.91 -2.22 -0.38
CA VAL A 162 3.01 -2.41 0.78
C VAL A 162 1.55 -2.23 0.36
N CYS A 163 1.23 -1.17 -0.39
CA CYS A 163 -0.13 -0.96 -0.91
C CYS A 163 -0.59 -2.08 -1.84
N LYS A 164 0.26 -2.52 -2.77
CA LYS A 164 -0.07 -3.63 -3.68
C LYS A 164 -0.41 -4.91 -2.93
N GLU A 165 0.42 -5.29 -1.97
CA GLU A 165 0.18 -6.49 -1.17
C GLU A 165 -1.06 -6.33 -0.27
N ALA A 166 -1.29 -5.16 0.33
CA ALA A 166 -2.50 -4.90 1.13
C ALA A 166 -3.78 -5.05 0.30
N ILE A 167 -3.80 -4.54 -0.93
CA ILE A 167 -4.93 -4.68 -1.85
C ILE A 167 -5.14 -6.14 -2.27
N LEU A 168 -4.05 -6.89 -2.53
CA LEU A 168 -4.12 -8.32 -2.85
C LEU A 168 -4.62 -9.14 -1.66
N LEU A 169 -4.16 -8.86 -0.45
CA LEU A 169 -4.64 -9.48 0.79
C LEU A 169 -6.11 -9.15 1.03
N SER A 170 -6.53 -7.91 0.79
CA SER A 170 -7.92 -7.49 0.88
C SER A 170 -8.81 -8.28 -0.10
N ARG A 171 -8.43 -8.32 -1.38
CA ARG A 171 -9.17 -9.05 -2.43
C ARG A 171 -9.45 -10.51 -2.08
N ASN A 172 -8.45 -11.17 -1.52
CA ASN A 172 -8.49 -12.61 -1.23
C ASN A 172 -8.84 -12.92 0.23
N ASN A 173 -9.30 -11.93 0.99
CA ASN A 173 -9.60 -12.09 2.41
C ASN A 173 -10.91 -12.87 2.61
N PRO A 174 -10.94 -13.90 3.49
CA PRO A 174 -12.18 -14.59 3.82
C PRO A 174 -13.16 -13.72 4.62
N GLU A 175 -12.67 -12.69 5.34
CA GLU A 175 -13.48 -11.78 6.12
C GLU A 175 -14.04 -10.65 5.23
N PRO A 176 -15.37 -10.58 5.03
CA PRO A 176 -15.97 -9.60 4.10
C PRO A 176 -15.62 -8.15 4.41
N HIS A 177 -15.51 -7.77 5.70
CA HIS A 177 -15.17 -6.42 6.08
C HIS A 177 -13.75 -6.03 5.63
N LEU A 178 -12.80 -6.97 5.54
CA LEU A 178 -11.45 -6.72 5.06
C LEU A 178 -11.33 -6.66 3.52
N GLN A 179 -12.36 -7.10 2.78
CA GLN A 179 -12.41 -6.95 1.32
C GLN A 179 -12.62 -5.49 0.89
N GLY A 180 -13.12 -4.65 1.79
CA GLY A 180 -13.50 -3.27 1.50
C GLY A 180 -12.38 -2.38 0.95
N ILE A 181 -11.10 -2.65 1.28
CA ILE A 181 -9.97 -1.89 0.70
C ILE A 181 -9.86 -2.17 -0.81
N PHE A 182 -9.94 -3.42 -1.23
CA PHE A 182 -9.93 -3.76 -2.66
C PHE A 182 -11.18 -3.21 -3.38
N ASP A 183 -12.37 -3.41 -2.81
CA ASP A 183 -13.63 -3.04 -3.45
C ASP A 183 -13.78 -1.53 -3.66
N HIS A 184 -13.23 -0.74 -2.76
CA HIS A 184 -13.36 0.72 -2.79
C HIS A 184 -12.10 1.46 -3.26
N THR A 185 -11.00 0.75 -3.58
CA THR A 185 -9.83 1.39 -4.21
C THR A 185 -10.16 1.83 -5.62
N LYS A 186 -10.11 3.14 -5.87
CA LYS A 186 -10.39 3.78 -7.17
C LYS A 186 -9.14 4.17 -7.92
N GLY A 187 -8.08 4.54 -7.20
CA GLY A 187 -6.86 4.96 -7.84
C GLY A 187 -5.62 4.75 -6.98
N ILE A 188 -4.47 4.61 -7.64
CA ILE A 188 -3.18 4.50 -6.98
C ILE A 188 -2.15 5.34 -7.72
N VAL A 189 -1.59 6.31 -7.01
CA VAL A 189 -0.40 7.04 -7.45
C VAL A 189 0.83 6.35 -6.90
N PHE A 190 1.71 5.91 -7.76
CA PHE A 190 3.03 5.40 -7.41
C PHE A 190 4.09 6.46 -7.66
N MET A 191 4.79 6.90 -6.62
CA MET A 191 5.86 7.88 -6.70
C MET A 191 7.21 7.20 -6.47
N GLY A 192 7.97 7.00 -7.53
CA GLY A 192 9.26 6.29 -7.47
C GLY A 192 9.16 4.85 -6.97
N THR A 193 8.01 4.20 -7.14
CA THR A 193 7.83 2.79 -6.78
C THR A 193 8.43 1.90 -7.84
N PRO A 194 9.29 0.94 -7.51
CA PRO A 194 9.82 0.00 -8.48
C PRO A 194 8.78 -1.04 -8.89
N HIS A 195 8.59 -1.22 -10.20
CA HIS A 195 7.62 -2.15 -10.79
C HIS A 195 8.26 -3.30 -11.56
N ARG A 196 9.54 -3.20 -11.92
CA ARG A 196 10.26 -4.19 -12.76
C ARG A 196 11.74 -4.26 -12.38
N GLY A 197 12.36 -5.37 -12.74
CA GLY A 197 13.80 -5.54 -12.80
C GLY A 197 14.50 -5.86 -11.50
N SER A 198 15.80 -5.98 -11.59
CA SER A 198 16.72 -6.16 -10.47
C SER A 198 16.94 -4.85 -9.68
N TRP A 199 15.87 -4.06 -9.49
CA TRP A 199 15.94 -2.80 -8.74
C TRP A 199 16.57 -2.99 -7.34
N MET A 200 16.49 -4.21 -6.82
CA MET A 200 17.16 -4.63 -5.61
C MET A 200 18.68 -4.58 -5.71
N ALA A 201 19.23 -4.97 -6.86
CA ALA A 201 20.66 -4.86 -7.12
C ALA A 201 21.07 -3.39 -7.25
N ASP A 202 20.22 -2.55 -7.87
CA ASP A 202 20.46 -1.12 -8.01
C ASP A 202 20.41 -0.42 -6.64
N TRP A 203 19.42 -0.74 -5.80
CA TRP A 203 19.33 -0.25 -4.41
C TRP A 203 20.50 -0.71 -3.56
N GLY A 204 21.02 -1.89 -3.85
CA GLY A 204 22.17 -2.48 -3.21
C GLY A 204 23.41 -1.62 -3.27
N ASN A 205 23.54 -0.83 -4.30
CA ASN A 205 24.68 0.05 -4.52
C ASN A 205 24.47 1.47 -3.96
N ILE A 206 23.27 1.80 -3.46
CA ILE A 206 22.96 3.13 -2.93
C ILE A 206 23.24 3.16 -1.43
N PRO A 207 24.16 4.02 -0.95
CA PRO A 207 24.43 4.14 0.47
C PRO A 207 23.17 4.56 1.25
N ALA A 208 23.03 4.03 2.45
CA ALA A 208 21.94 4.38 3.36
C ALA A 208 21.83 5.90 3.61
N SER A 209 22.97 6.61 3.61
CA SER A 209 23.04 8.07 3.71
C SER A 209 22.38 8.80 2.52
N ALA A 210 22.48 8.24 1.32
CA ALA A 210 21.86 8.79 0.11
C ALA A 210 20.35 8.58 0.06
N LEU A 211 19.85 7.57 0.79
CA LEU A 211 18.42 7.32 0.98
C LEU A 211 17.81 8.11 2.14
N GLY A 212 18.54 9.11 2.68
CA GLY A 212 18.08 9.91 3.83
C GLY A 212 18.28 9.23 5.18
N VAL A 213 19.00 8.13 5.24
CA VAL A 213 19.29 7.40 6.47
C VAL A 213 20.55 7.96 7.12
N ILE A 214 20.38 8.91 7.99
CA ILE A 214 21.47 9.42 8.85
C ILE A 214 21.72 8.36 9.93
N LYS A 215 22.91 7.75 9.91
CA LYS A 215 23.49 6.88 10.96
C LYS A 215 23.17 5.37 10.98
N SER A 216 23.28 4.65 9.90
CA SER A 216 23.80 3.28 10.05
C SER A 216 24.31 2.71 8.73
N SER A 217 25.62 2.61 8.62
CA SER A 217 26.33 1.79 7.65
C SER A 217 25.95 0.33 7.86
N ASN A 218 25.05 -0.24 7.07
CA ASN A 218 24.76 -1.66 7.16
C ASN A 218 24.62 -2.28 5.76
N GLN A 219 25.68 -3.00 5.37
CA GLN A 219 25.70 -3.92 4.23
C GLN A 219 24.61 -5.02 4.33
N SER A 220 24.07 -5.26 5.54
CA SER A 220 22.97 -6.21 5.75
C SER A 220 21.65 -5.81 5.05
N LEU A 221 21.44 -4.53 4.78
CA LEU A 221 20.29 -4.04 4.04
C LEU A 221 20.29 -4.56 2.60
N LEU A 222 21.45 -4.66 2.00
CA LEU A 222 21.67 -5.10 0.63
C LEU A 222 21.42 -6.59 0.44
N THR A 223 21.92 -7.39 1.36
CA THR A 223 21.74 -8.85 1.34
C THR A 223 20.28 -9.23 1.50
N VAL A 224 19.56 -8.48 2.29
CA VAL A 224 18.16 -8.70 2.61
C VAL A 224 17.24 -8.39 1.43
N LEU A 225 17.49 -7.32 0.71
CA LEU A 225 16.74 -6.96 -0.49
C LEU A 225 17.01 -7.95 -1.62
N GLN A 226 18.20 -8.52 -1.73
CA GLN A 226 18.59 -9.50 -2.75
C GLN A 226 17.94 -10.89 -2.56
N THR A 227 17.57 -11.27 -1.35
CA THR A 227 17.02 -12.62 -1.06
C THR A 227 15.54 -12.79 -1.34
N ASN A 228 14.78 -11.70 -1.54
CA ASN A 228 13.32 -11.74 -1.70
C ASN A 228 12.80 -11.35 -3.10
N ASP A 229 13.65 -11.35 -4.10
CA ASP A 229 13.30 -10.93 -5.47
C ASP A 229 12.10 -11.70 -6.04
N ALA A 230 12.04 -13.02 -5.85
CA ALA A 230 10.95 -13.85 -6.34
C ALA A 230 9.60 -13.53 -5.67
N TYR A 231 9.58 -13.22 -4.38
CA TYR A 231 8.34 -12.83 -3.68
C TYR A 231 7.83 -11.48 -4.17
N LEU A 232 8.71 -10.50 -4.28
CA LEU A 232 8.35 -9.16 -4.74
C LEU A 232 7.89 -9.19 -6.20
N GLN A 233 8.54 -9.99 -7.04
CA GLN A 233 8.08 -10.24 -8.40
C GLN A 233 6.69 -10.87 -8.42
N SER A 234 6.43 -11.85 -7.56
CA SER A 234 5.10 -12.46 -7.40
C SER A 234 4.03 -11.44 -6.99
N VAL A 235 4.33 -10.54 -6.06
CA VAL A 235 3.42 -9.43 -5.68
C VAL A 235 3.09 -8.55 -6.89
N GLN A 236 4.10 -8.19 -7.67
CA GLN A 236 3.94 -7.40 -8.89
C GLN A 236 3.02 -8.10 -9.90
N ASP A 237 3.32 -9.35 -10.23
CA ASP A 237 2.59 -10.11 -11.25
C ASP A 237 1.13 -10.32 -10.85
N ARG A 238 0.87 -10.67 -9.59
CA ARG A 238 -0.49 -10.83 -9.03
C ARG A 238 -1.25 -9.51 -9.03
N PHE A 239 -0.59 -8.41 -8.65
CA PHE A 239 -1.22 -7.10 -8.62
C PHE A 239 -1.64 -6.65 -10.02
N TRP A 240 -0.77 -6.77 -11.02
CA TRP A 240 -1.10 -6.38 -12.39
C TRP A 240 -2.13 -7.29 -13.04
N SER A 241 -2.15 -8.58 -12.69
CA SER A 241 -3.22 -9.48 -13.10
C SER A 241 -4.56 -9.02 -12.55
N MET A 242 -4.60 -8.70 -11.26
CA MET A 242 -5.79 -8.17 -10.59
C MET A 242 -6.29 -6.87 -11.22
N VAL A 243 -5.40 -5.91 -11.50
CA VAL A 243 -5.79 -4.62 -12.12
C VAL A 243 -6.41 -4.86 -13.50
N ARG A 244 -5.80 -5.71 -14.34
CA ARG A 244 -6.36 -6.06 -15.65
C ARG A 244 -7.71 -6.77 -15.56
N GLU A 245 -7.88 -7.67 -14.60
CA GLU A 245 -9.15 -8.37 -14.36
C GLU A 245 -10.24 -7.40 -13.88
N SER A 246 -9.91 -6.52 -12.95
CA SER A 246 -10.83 -5.47 -12.47
C SER A 246 -11.27 -4.55 -13.59
N GLN A 247 -10.36 -4.18 -14.48
CA GLN A 247 -10.65 -3.35 -15.64
C GLN A 247 -11.63 -4.04 -16.61
N ARG A 248 -11.42 -5.34 -16.90
CA ARG A 248 -12.33 -6.15 -17.71
C ARG A 248 -13.72 -6.31 -17.07
N ALA A 249 -13.77 -6.34 -15.74
CA ALA A 249 -15.03 -6.42 -14.98
C ALA A 249 -15.73 -5.08 -14.82
N GLY A 250 -15.25 -3.99 -15.47
CA GLY A 250 -15.83 -2.64 -15.36
C GLY A 250 -15.57 -1.95 -14.01
N ARG A 251 -14.68 -2.50 -13.19
CA ARG A 251 -14.24 -1.93 -11.91
C ARG A 251 -12.78 -1.48 -12.02
N GLY A 252 -12.49 -0.59 -12.95
CA GLY A 252 -11.13 -0.13 -13.20
C GLY A 252 -10.53 0.55 -11.97
N VAL A 253 -9.28 0.19 -11.65
CA VAL A 253 -8.43 0.94 -10.73
C VAL A 253 -7.53 1.82 -11.58
N ASP A 254 -7.63 3.12 -11.38
CA ASP A 254 -6.76 4.08 -12.07
C ASP A 254 -5.33 4.00 -11.51
N VAL A 255 -4.35 4.07 -12.38
CA VAL A 255 -2.93 4.02 -11.99
C VAL A 255 -2.15 5.12 -12.68
N THR A 256 -1.37 5.86 -11.91
CA THR A 256 -0.41 6.84 -12.42
C THR A 256 0.95 6.62 -11.74
N CYS A 257 1.99 6.57 -12.55
CA CYS A 257 3.36 6.37 -12.09
C CYS A 257 4.16 7.67 -12.20
N PHE A 258 4.75 8.11 -11.10
CA PHE A 258 5.69 9.22 -11.08
C PHE A 258 7.12 8.71 -10.96
N PHE A 259 8.04 9.29 -11.72
CA PHE A 259 9.45 8.94 -11.69
C PHE A 259 10.35 10.15 -11.49
N GLU A 260 11.50 9.93 -10.83
CA GLU A 260 12.52 10.93 -10.57
C GLU A 260 13.29 11.32 -11.84
N GLU A 261 13.52 12.61 -12.07
CA GLU A 261 14.37 13.08 -13.17
C GLU A 261 15.83 13.23 -12.76
N LEU A 262 16.08 13.64 -11.51
CA LEU A 262 17.42 13.96 -11.03
C LEU A 262 18.03 12.77 -10.27
N PRO A 263 19.33 12.52 -10.48
CA PRO A 263 20.06 11.53 -9.70
C PRO A 263 20.36 12.06 -8.30
N ILE A 264 20.62 11.16 -7.37
CA ILE A 264 21.31 11.49 -6.13
C ILE A 264 22.80 11.69 -6.47
N LEU A 265 23.37 12.80 -6.00
CA LEU A 265 24.74 13.18 -6.29
C LEU A 265 25.72 12.05 -5.90
N GLY A 266 26.49 11.58 -6.87
CA GLY A 266 27.49 10.51 -6.70
C GLY A 266 26.94 9.08 -6.79
N PHE A 267 25.60 8.88 -6.90
CA PHE A 267 25.01 7.53 -6.82
C PHE A 267 24.02 7.19 -7.95
N GLY A 268 23.58 8.17 -8.72
CA GLY A 268 22.60 7.94 -9.77
C GLY A 268 21.15 8.02 -9.28
N LYS A 269 20.24 7.50 -10.09
CA LYS A 269 18.81 7.40 -9.73
C LYS A 269 18.58 6.20 -8.83
N VAL A 270 17.71 6.35 -7.82
CA VAL A 270 17.33 5.26 -6.91
C VAL A 270 16.47 4.24 -7.63
N VAL A 271 15.50 4.73 -8.42
CA VAL A 271 14.66 3.88 -9.27
C VAL A 271 14.76 4.38 -10.69
N SER A 272 15.20 3.54 -11.61
CA SER A 272 15.27 3.91 -13.03
C SER A 272 13.86 4.21 -13.55
N LYS A 273 13.75 5.04 -14.59
CA LYS A 273 12.47 5.34 -15.23
C LYS A 273 11.75 4.05 -15.65
N ASP A 274 12.47 3.11 -16.24
CA ASP A 274 11.89 1.85 -16.74
C ASP A 274 11.35 0.98 -15.61
N SER A 275 11.96 1.04 -14.42
CA SER A 275 11.49 0.36 -13.24
C SER A 275 10.33 1.08 -12.57
N ALA A 276 10.33 2.43 -12.57
CA ALA A 276 9.29 3.25 -11.93
C ALA A 276 8.02 3.40 -12.77
N THR A 277 8.01 2.94 -14.03
CA THR A 277 6.90 3.13 -14.97
C THR A 277 6.41 1.80 -15.53
N LEU A 278 5.20 1.82 -16.04
CA LEU A 278 4.53 0.68 -16.65
C LEU A 278 3.97 1.04 -18.01
N GLU A 279 4.18 0.15 -18.95
CA GLU A 279 3.60 0.28 -20.28
C GLU A 279 2.06 0.24 -20.21
N GLY A 280 1.42 1.18 -20.88
CA GLY A 280 -0.04 1.32 -20.90
C GLY A 280 -0.61 2.16 -19.74
N TYR A 281 0.23 2.63 -18.81
CA TYR A 281 -0.19 3.52 -17.71
C TYR A 281 0.47 4.89 -17.82
N ASN A 282 -0.21 5.91 -17.28
CA ASN A 282 0.31 7.28 -17.29
C ASN A 282 1.64 7.36 -16.50
N ALA A 283 2.66 7.94 -17.14
CA ALA A 283 4.00 8.09 -16.56
C ALA A 283 4.39 9.57 -16.55
N ILE A 284 4.59 10.11 -15.38
CA ILE A 284 4.84 11.54 -15.13
C ILE A 284 6.19 11.72 -14.44
N SER A 285 6.99 12.64 -14.93
CA SER A 285 8.27 12.98 -14.31
C SER A 285 8.10 14.02 -13.20
N VAL A 286 8.98 13.96 -12.19
CA VAL A 286 9.19 15.02 -11.22
C VAL A 286 10.65 15.46 -11.30
N HIS A 287 10.89 16.77 -11.46
CA HIS A 287 12.24 17.33 -11.56
C HIS A 287 12.92 17.40 -10.17
N ALA A 288 13.11 16.24 -9.58
CA ALA A 288 13.71 16.03 -8.27
C ALA A 288 14.38 14.65 -8.22
N ASN A 289 15.18 14.40 -7.18
CA ASN A 289 15.69 13.07 -6.85
C ASN A 289 14.63 12.25 -6.11
N HIS A 290 14.93 11.01 -5.83
CA HIS A 290 14.00 10.04 -5.21
C HIS A 290 13.39 10.51 -3.88
N SER A 291 14.18 11.14 -3.02
CA SER A 291 13.73 11.57 -1.70
C SER A 291 12.94 12.88 -1.73
N ASP A 292 13.23 13.73 -2.73
CA ASP A 292 12.64 15.06 -2.82
C ASP A 292 11.43 15.11 -3.76
N MET A 293 11.23 14.09 -4.61
CA MET A 293 10.09 14.02 -5.54
C MET A 293 8.71 13.98 -4.85
N VAL A 294 8.69 13.76 -3.55
CA VAL A 294 7.48 13.71 -2.71
C VAL A 294 7.37 14.89 -1.73
N LYS A 295 8.23 15.92 -1.87
CA LYS A 295 8.30 17.06 -0.96
C LYS A 295 7.97 18.35 -1.69
N PHE A 296 6.72 18.76 -1.64
CA PHE A 296 6.25 19.99 -2.30
C PHE A 296 6.16 21.13 -1.30
N SER A 297 6.88 22.22 -1.55
CA SER A 297 6.89 23.39 -0.67
C SER A 297 5.77 24.39 -0.96
N SER A 298 5.15 24.32 -2.13
CA SER A 298 4.18 25.29 -2.61
C SER A 298 3.19 24.65 -3.59
N ALA A 299 2.00 25.22 -3.68
CA ALA A 299 1.01 24.87 -4.71
C ALA A 299 1.48 25.21 -6.14
N ASP A 300 2.53 26.02 -6.27
CA ASP A 300 3.12 26.38 -7.55
C ASP A 300 4.13 25.37 -8.06
N ASP A 301 4.55 24.42 -7.24
CA ASP A 301 5.43 23.33 -7.65
C ASP A 301 4.80 22.49 -8.77
N ASN A 302 5.56 22.28 -9.85
CA ASN A 302 5.06 21.53 -11.01
C ASN A 302 4.79 20.06 -10.70
N GLY A 303 5.56 19.44 -9.79
CA GLY A 303 5.32 18.08 -9.32
C GLY A 303 3.98 18.01 -8.57
N PHE A 304 3.72 18.98 -7.68
CA PHE A 304 2.44 19.12 -6.99
C PHE A 304 1.28 19.30 -7.97
N LYS A 305 1.41 20.26 -8.93
CA LYS A 305 0.35 20.51 -9.94
C LYS A 305 0.01 19.27 -10.75
N ARG A 306 1.02 18.48 -11.14
CA ARG A 306 0.82 17.23 -11.87
C ARG A 306 0.10 16.19 -11.03
N LEU A 307 0.51 15.99 -9.77
CA LEU A 307 -0.16 15.09 -8.84
C LEU A 307 -1.60 15.54 -8.56
N LEU A 308 -1.79 16.81 -8.27
CA LEU A 308 -3.12 17.39 -8.03
C LEU A 308 -4.04 17.20 -9.24
N GLY A 309 -3.52 17.33 -10.46
CA GLY A 309 -4.27 17.09 -11.69
C GLY A 309 -4.84 15.67 -11.76
N GLU A 310 -4.04 14.65 -11.41
CA GLU A 310 -4.51 13.26 -11.36
C GLU A 310 -5.55 13.05 -10.24
N LEU A 311 -5.30 13.57 -9.05
CA LEU A 311 -6.23 13.47 -7.93
C LEU A 311 -7.58 14.14 -8.25
N LYS A 312 -7.58 15.34 -8.84
CA LYS A 312 -8.80 16.05 -9.27
C LYS A 312 -9.57 15.29 -10.35
N ARG A 313 -8.86 14.67 -11.29
CA ARG A 313 -9.47 13.85 -12.34
C ARG A 313 -10.26 12.69 -11.72
N TRP A 314 -9.63 11.97 -10.79
CA TRP A 314 -10.27 10.83 -10.11
C TRP A 314 -11.38 11.26 -9.16
N ASP A 315 -11.20 12.34 -8.43
CA ASP A 315 -12.21 12.95 -7.55
C ASP A 315 -13.49 13.31 -8.32
N SER A 316 -13.34 13.91 -9.51
CA SER A 316 -14.47 14.24 -10.39
C SER A 316 -15.20 13.00 -10.91
N GLN A 317 -14.48 11.93 -11.26
CA GLN A 317 -15.07 10.66 -11.70
C GLN A 317 -15.89 9.99 -10.59
N ILE A 318 -15.38 10.03 -9.35
CA ILE A 318 -16.08 9.54 -8.15
C ILE A 318 -17.39 10.31 -7.96
N GLY A 319 -17.33 11.66 -7.96
CA GLY A 319 -18.51 12.50 -7.78
C GLY A 319 -19.60 12.31 -8.85
N CYS A 320 -19.19 12.07 -10.11
CA CYS A 320 -20.14 11.77 -11.18
C CYS A 320 -20.84 10.41 -10.98
N SER A 321 -20.13 9.41 -10.48
CA SER A 321 -20.69 8.08 -10.22
C SER A 321 -21.75 8.12 -9.12
N ASP A 322 -21.49 8.86 -8.04
CA ASP A 322 -22.42 9.03 -6.92
C ASP A 322 -23.70 9.78 -7.36
N ALA A 323 -23.56 10.84 -8.16
CA ALA A 323 -24.70 11.58 -8.70
C ALA A 323 -25.59 10.72 -9.60
N THR A 324 -24.99 9.84 -10.41
CA THR A 324 -25.72 8.91 -11.29
C THR A 324 -26.46 7.83 -10.49
N GLN A 325 -25.88 7.32 -9.40
CA GLN A 325 -26.55 6.38 -8.51
C GLN A 325 -27.70 7.03 -7.74
N GLN A 326 -27.49 8.23 -7.20
CA GLN A 326 -28.58 8.99 -6.54
C GLN A 326 -29.70 9.37 -7.50
N GLY A 327 -29.38 9.73 -8.75
CA GLY A 327 -30.36 9.98 -9.79
C GLY A 327 -31.22 8.76 -10.10
N ARG A 328 -30.60 7.57 -10.19
CA ARG A 328 -31.34 6.31 -10.41
C ARG A 328 -32.22 5.91 -9.22
N LEU A 329 -31.70 6.04 -7.98
CA LEU A 329 -32.48 5.79 -6.77
C LEU A 329 -33.70 6.75 -6.65
N SER A 330 -33.52 8.01 -7.05
CA SER A 330 -34.61 8.98 -7.04
C SER A 330 -35.61 8.78 -8.19
N GLU A 331 -35.20 8.21 -9.32
CA GLU A 331 -36.10 7.77 -10.40
C GLU A 331 -36.83 6.49 -10.03
N ASP A 332 -36.18 5.51 -9.40
CA ASP A 332 -36.83 4.29 -8.95
C ASP A 332 -37.86 4.57 -7.84
N THR A 333 -37.54 5.46 -6.86
CA THR A 333 -38.51 5.90 -5.84
C THR A 333 -39.66 6.72 -6.46
N ARG A 334 -39.40 7.52 -7.49
CA ARG A 334 -40.43 8.27 -8.19
C ARG A 334 -41.31 7.36 -9.05
N THR A 335 -40.73 6.29 -9.62
CA THR A 335 -41.49 5.27 -10.35
C THR A 335 -42.31 4.39 -9.39
N GLU A 336 -41.83 4.08 -8.20
CA GLU A 336 -42.60 3.36 -7.18
C GLU A 336 -43.71 4.23 -6.58
N GLU A 337 -43.52 5.52 -6.34
CA GLU A 337 -44.58 6.43 -5.91
C GLU A 337 -45.60 6.69 -7.02
N SER A 338 -45.20 6.71 -8.28
CA SER A 338 -46.15 6.83 -9.41
C SER A 338 -46.84 5.50 -9.76
N ALA A 339 -46.22 4.36 -9.39
CA ALA A 339 -46.81 3.03 -9.61
C ALA A 339 -47.84 2.65 -8.53
N SER A 340 -47.94 3.40 -7.42
CA SER A 340 -49.05 3.27 -6.47
C SER A 340 -50.33 3.93 -6.96
N SER A 341 -50.60 3.96 -8.27
CA SER A 341 -51.90 4.31 -8.82
C SER A 341 -52.91 3.30 -8.28
N ARG A 342 -53.72 3.77 -7.32
CA ARG A 342 -54.87 3.00 -6.79
C ARG A 342 -55.86 2.77 -7.90
N PHE A 343 -55.86 1.58 -8.45
CA PHE A 343 -56.92 1.16 -9.34
C PHE A 343 -58.15 0.85 -8.49
N SER A 344 -59.21 1.65 -8.61
CA SER A 344 -60.49 1.39 -7.99
C SER A 344 -61.52 1.04 -9.07
N ASN A 345 -62.09 -0.15 -8.98
CA ASN A 345 -63.18 -0.56 -9.84
C ASN A 345 -64.51 -0.29 -9.14
N HIS A 346 -65.35 0.54 -9.75
CA HIS A 346 -66.69 0.88 -9.25
C HIS A 346 -67.82 0.20 -10.03
N GLY A 347 -67.48 -0.79 -10.88
CA GLY A 347 -68.49 -1.47 -11.75
C GLY A 347 -68.49 -2.98 -11.55
N ILE A 348 -69.53 -3.62 -12.09
CA ILE A 348 -69.66 -5.08 -12.18
C ILE A 348 -68.88 -5.53 -13.43
N GLY A 349 -67.67 -5.98 -13.32
CA GLY A 349 -66.82 -6.44 -14.41
C GLY A 349 -65.47 -6.93 -14.02
N ASP A 350 -64.75 -7.61 -14.94
CA ASP A 350 -63.39 -8.10 -14.72
C ASP A 350 -62.37 -6.93 -14.74
N GLN A 351 -61.50 -6.85 -13.75
CA GLN A 351 -60.43 -5.87 -13.67
C GLN A 351 -59.07 -6.54 -13.90
N PHE A 352 -58.28 -5.98 -14.82
CA PHE A 352 -56.95 -6.43 -15.15
C PHE A 352 -55.96 -5.34 -14.78
N ASN A 353 -55.05 -5.63 -13.81
CA ASN A 353 -54.02 -4.72 -13.36
C ASN A 353 -52.68 -5.39 -13.52
N ALA A 354 -51.73 -4.76 -14.19
CA ALA A 354 -50.37 -5.28 -14.36
C ALA A 354 -49.31 -4.21 -14.06
N PRO A 355 -49.17 -3.72 -12.82
CA PRO A 355 -48.04 -2.88 -12.44
C PRO A 355 -46.80 -3.74 -12.33
N GLY A 356 -45.71 -3.39 -12.99
CA GLY A 356 -44.42 -4.06 -12.89
C GLY A 356 -44.34 -5.46 -13.51
N GLY A 357 -45.19 -5.79 -14.52
CA GLY A 357 -45.10 -7.06 -15.25
C GLY A 357 -45.79 -8.26 -14.59
N THR A 358 -46.42 -8.07 -13.43
CA THR A 358 -47.25 -9.13 -12.79
C THR A 358 -48.71 -8.85 -13.03
N GLN A 359 -49.40 -9.74 -13.72
CA GLN A 359 -50.81 -9.58 -14.01
C GLN A 359 -51.66 -10.27 -12.94
N ASN A 360 -52.48 -9.49 -12.20
CA ASN A 360 -53.47 -10.00 -11.28
C ASN A 360 -54.86 -9.98 -11.95
N ILE A 361 -55.48 -11.13 -12.08
CA ILE A 361 -56.80 -11.28 -12.68
C ILE A 361 -57.79 -11.69 -11.57
N THR A 362 -58.80 -10.85 -11.35
CA THR A 362 -59.89 -11.17 -10.44
C THR A 362 -61.18 -11.33 -11.23
N LYS A 363 -61.80 -12.50 -11.17
CA LYS A 363 -63.12 -12.77 -11.74
C LYS A 363 -64.13 -13.04 -10.62
N GLY A 364 -65.11 -12.20 -10.51
CA GLY A 364 -66.18 -12.36 -9.53
C GLY A 364 -65.75 -12.15 -8.08
N SER A 365 -66.48 -12.75 -7.12
CA SER A 365 -66.28 -12.60 -5.67
C SER A 365 -65.23 -13.56 -5.06
N GLY A 366 -64.16 -13.86 -5.79
CA GLY A 366 -63.10 -14.78 -5.32
C GLY A 366 -62.08 -14.13 -4.39
N THR A 367 -61.31 -15.00 -3.67
CA THR A 367 -60.25 -14.57 -2.77
C THR A 367 -59.05 -14.08 -3.56
N GLN A 368 -58.55 -12.89 -3.24
CA GLN A 368 -57.32 -12.36 -3.81
C GLN A 368 -56.11 -12.81 -3.00
N LEU A 369 -55.02 -13.24 -3.65
CA LEU A 369 -53.72 -13.57 -3.04
C LEU A 369 -52.66 -12.61 -3.61
N PRO A 370 -52.48 -11.41 -3.03
CA PRO A 370 -51.50 -10.45 -3.50
C PRO A 370 -50.09 -10.99 -3.33
N GLY A 371 -49.25 -10.91 -4.37
CA GLY A 371 -47.85 -11.32 -4.32
C GLY A 371 -47.56 -12.83 -4.49
N ALA A 372 -48.55 -13.66 -4.76
CA ALA A 372 -48.36 -15.08 -5.04
C ALA A 372 -47.88 -15.31 -6.48
N THR A 373 -46.73 -15.98 -6.65
CA THR A 373 -46.24 -16.43 -7.94
C THR A 373 -46.68 -17.89 -8.18
N PHE A 374 -47.52 -18.12 -9.20
CA PHE A 374 -48.00 -19.46 -9.54
C PHE A 374 -47.17 -20.02 -10.69
N HIS A 375 -46.52 -21.15 -10.48
CA HIS A 375 -45.87 -21.94 -11.51
C HIS A 375 -46.77 -23.11 -11.92
N GLY A 376 -47.49 -22.92 -13.03
CA GLY A 376 -48.37 -23.95 -13.60
C GLY A 376 -49.85 -23.72 -13.32
N PHE A 377 -50.74 -24.56 -13.96
CA PHE A 377 -52.20 -24.50 -13.79
C PHE A 377 -52.60 -25.07 -12.44
N THR A 378 -53.06 -24.21 -11.54
CA THR A 378 -53.71 -24.65 -10.29
C THR A 378 -55.21 -24.41 -10.41
N LYS A 379 -56.02 -25.46 -10.35
CA LYS A 379 -57.45 -25.36 -10.15
C LYS A 379 -57.75 -25.30 -8.66
N PHE A 380 -58.29 -24.19 -8.20
CA PHE A 380 -58.91 -24.12 -6.90
C PHE A 380 -60.42 -24.41 -7.10
N GLY A 381 -60.90 -25.43 -6.39
CA GLY A 381 -62.31 -25.79 -6.37
C GLY A 381 -63.11 -24.83 -5.48
#